data_27477854807b801b561c84bc29fd710b
#
_entry.id   27477854807b801b561c84bc29fd710b
#
_cell.length_a   1.000
_cell.length_b   1.000
_cell.length_c   1.000
_cell.angle_alpha   90.00
_cell.angle_beta   90.00
_cell.angle_gamma   90.00
#
_symmetry.space_group_name_H-M   'P 1'
#
loop_
_entity.id
_entity.type
_entity.pdbx_description
1 polymer ?
#
loop_
_entity_poly.entity_id
_entity_poly.type
_entity_poly.pdbx_seq_one_letter_code
_entity_poly.pdbx_strand_id
1 'polypeptide(L)'
;MEIEQIEERRYAPLFDYHREGDRSADNMMVQIGYVLRIFFAGICGLMIGVERRNRLKEAGIRTHLIVALGSALMMIVSKYGFFDLQGHSFLRADASRIASQIVSGIGFLGAGMIIWHHRTVSGLTTAAGIWATAGIGMAIGAGLYGVGGACALLILGVQMLSHWEHRWAPEIDRIRVCMPENGAEIGQMFEIFSEQKIKVIGLELSRKKRGELVAEFHLRFPGGLERKLLTEQLEGLKSVVSIKL
;
A
#
# COMPACT_ATOMS: atom_id res chain seq x y z
N MET A 1 -6.66 45.45 22.78
CA MET A 1 -8.10 45.57 23.07
C MET A 1 -8.99 45.33 21.86
N GLU A 2 -8.72 45.95 20.68
CA GLU A 2 -9.52 45.69 19.46
C GLU A 2 -9.28 44.33 18.81
N ILE A 3 -8.06 43.82 18.86
CA ILE A 3 -7.67 42.51 18.27
C ILE A 3 -8.32 41.36 19.08
N GLU A 4 -8.38 41.46 20.37
CA GLU A 4 -9.03 40.48 21.25
C GLU A 4 -10.56 40.37 20.98
N GLN A 5 -11.24 41.50 20.72
CA GLN A 5 -12.64 41.49 20.36
C GLN A 5 -12.96 40.93 18.97
N ILE A 6 -12.02 41.01 18.04
CA ILE A 6 -12.16 40.44 16.69
C ILE A 6 -11.98 38.90 16.71
N GLU A 7 -11.10 38.39 17.54
CA GLU A 7 -10.97 36.93 17.76
C GLU A 7 -12.17 36.34 18.48
N GLU A 8 -12.70 36.99 19.53
CA GLU A 8 -13.92 36.56 20.21
C GLU A 8 -15.13 36.49 19.25
N ARG A 9 -15.28 37.45 18.34
CA ARG A 9 -16.38 37.43 17.35
C ARG A 9 -16.23 36.36 16.27
N ARG A 10 -15.02 35.92 15.95
CA ARG A 10 -14.75 34.86 14.94
C ARG A 10 -15.11 33.47 15.46
N TYR A 11 -15.07 33.28 16.77
CA TYR A 11 -15.41 32.01 17.43
C TYR A 11 -16.75 32.05 18.20
N ALA A 12 -17.39 33.21 18.31
CA ALA A 12 -18.66 33.37 18.96
C ALA A 12 -19.81 32.50 18.44
N PRO A 13 -19.91 32.17 17.12
CA PRO A 13 -20.91 31.23 16.65
C PRO A 13 -20.72 29.79 17.14
N LEU A 14 -19.53 29.47 17.67
CA LEU A 14 -19.23 28.15 18.25
C LEU A 14 -19.54 28.07 19.77
N PHE A 15 -19.70 29.23 20.46
CA PHE A 15 -19.83 29.31 21.90
C PHE A 15 -21.26 29.65 22.42
N ASP A 16 -22.19 30.06 21.52
CA ASP A 16 -23.59 30.32 21.91
C ASP A 16 -24.41 29.04 22.08
N TYR A 17 -23.74 27.98 22.51
CA TYR A 17 -24.26 26.62 22.71
C TYR A 17 -24.91 26.42 24.10
N HIS A 18 -25.30 27.47 24.77
CA HIS A 18 -25.85 27.42 26.12
C HIS A 18 -27.35 27.83 26.24
N ARG A 19 -28.21 27.30 25.36
CA ARG A 19 -29.67 27.33 25.59
C ARG A 19 -30.26 25.94 25.74
N GLU A 20 -30.86 25.66 26.89
CA GLU A 20 -31.17 24.33 27.42
C GLU A 20 -32.30 23.53 26.75
N GLY A 21 -32.99 24.07 25.75
CA GLY A 21 -34.16 23.44 25.14
C GLY A 21 -33.91 22.72 23.80
N ASP A 22 -32.84 23.04 23.09
CA ASP A 22 -32.59 22.55 21.73
C ASP A 22 -31.36 21.60 21.63
N ARG A 23 -30.73 21.35 22.77
CA ARG A 23 -29.43 20.65 22.85
C ARG A 23 -29.44 19.19 22.39
N SER A 24 -30.58 18.50 22.52
CA SER A 24 -30.60 17.07 22.20
C SER A 24 -30.60 16.81 20.67
N ALA A 25 -31.35 17.64 19.92
CA ALA A 25 -31.43 17.54 18.47
C ALA A 25 -30.12 18.00 17.81
N ASP A 26 -29.53 19.09 18.29
CA ASP A 26 -28.25 19.59 17.78
C ASP A 26 -27.09 18.62 18.06
N ASN A 27 -27.03 18.05 19.26
CA ASN A 27 -26.06 17.04 19.62
C ASN A 27 -26.20 15.78 18.73
N MET A 28 -27.42 15.37 18.44
CA MET A 28 -27.70 14.23 17.57
C MET A 28 -27.27 14.52 16.13
N MET A 29 -27.53 15.71 15.59
CA MET A 29 -27.08 16.08 14.24
C MET A 29 -25.54 16.13 14.12
N VAL A 30 -24.85 16.64 15.14
CA VAL A 30 -23.39 16.65 15.18
C VAL A 30 -22.82 15.21 15.20
N GLN A 31 -23.40 14.33 16.02
CA GLN A 31 -22.99 12.92 16.07
C GLN A 31 -23.25 12.19 14.75
N ILE A 32 -24.39 12.43 14.12
CA ILE A 32 -24.68 11.91 12.78
C ILE A 32 -23.61 12.39 11.79
N GLY A 33 -23.21 13.65 11.86
CA GLY A 33 -22.12 14.20 11.06
C GLY A 33 -20.80 13.44 11.23
N TYR A 34 -20.45 13.07 12.46
CA TYR A 34 -19.25 12.26 12.71
C TYR A 34 -19.37 10.84 12.15
N VAL A 35 -20.52 10.20 12.31
CA VAL A 35 -20.78 8.87 11.75
C VAL A 35 -20.69 8.90 10.22
N LEU A 36 -21.23 9.92 9.57
CA LEU A 36 -21.12 10.11 8.12
C LEU A 36 -19.67 10.29 7.67
N ARG A 37 -18.81 10.98 8.43
CA ARG A 37 -17.38 11.09 8.13
C ARG A 37 -16.72 9.72 8.16
N ILE A 38 -16.96 8.94 9.21
CA ILE A 38 -16.41 7.59 9.34
C ILE A 38 -16.88 6.72 8.17
N PHE A 39 -18.15 6.78 7.83
CA PHE A 39 -18.73 6.04 6.71
C PHE A 39 -18.07 6.42 5.38
N PHE A 40 -17.88 7.72 5.12
CA PHE A 40 -17.24 8.22 3.90
C PHE A 40 -15.77 7.82 3.82
N ALA A 41 -15.04 7.87 4.94
CA ALA A 41 -13.67 7.34 5.02
C ALA A 41 -13.64 5.85 4.71
N GLY A 42 -14.62 5.08 5.22
CA GLY A 42 -14.77 3.66 4.93
C GLY A 42 -14.98 3.38 3.44
N ILE A 43 -15.80 4.16 2.75
CA ILE A 43 -16.00 4.03 1.29
C ILE A 43 -14.66 4.21 0.56
N CYS A 44 -13.89 5.24 0.90
CA CYS A 44 -12.56 5.46 0.29
C CYS A 44 -11.61 4.29 0.55
N GLY A 45 -11.56 3.79 1.79
CA GLY A 45 -10.76 2.61 2.15
C GLY A 45 -11.22 1.34 1.43
N LEU A 46 -12.54 1.15 1.28
CA LEU A 46 -13.13 0.05 0.54
C LEU A 46 -12.69 0.06 -0.93
N MET A 47 -12.79 1.22 -1.60
CA MET A 47 -12.41 1.38 -3.01
C MET A 47 -10.94 1.00 -3.24
N ILE A 48 -10.04 1.51 -2.39
CA ILE A 48 -8.61 1.16 -2.45
C ILE A 48 -8.42 -0.33 -2.18
N GLY A 49 -9.09 -0.87 -1.16
CA GLY A 49 -8.98 -2.28 -0.78
C GLY A 49 -9.49 -3.26 -1.85
N VAL A 50 -10.54 -2.90 -2.60
CA VAL A 50 -11.04 -3.69 -3.74
C VAL A 50 -9.99 -3.78 -4.84
N GLU A 51 -9.37 -2.66 -5.18
CA GLU A 51 -8.29 -2.63 -6.16
C GLU A 51 -7.11 -3.51 -5.70
N ARG A 52 -6.70 -3.40 -4.44
CA ARG A 52 -5.62 -4.23 -3.87
C ARG A 52 -5.94 -5.72 -3.89
N ARG A 53 -7.16 -6.10 -3.52
CA ARG A 53 -7.62 -7.49 -3.58
C ARG A 53 -7.61 -8.04 -5.00
N ASN A 54 -8.10 -7.26 -5.97
CA ASN A 54 -8.11 -7.67 -7.38
C ASN A 54 -6.70 -7.91 -7.93
N ARG A 55 -5.68 -7.31 -7.29
CA ARG A 55 -4.26 -7.47 -7.62
C ARG A 55 -3.53 -8.51 -6.77
N LEU A 56 -4.24 -9.30 -5.99
CA LEU A 56 -3.67 -10.33 -5.10
C LEU A 56 -2.56 -9.78 -4.18
N LYS A 57 -2.72 -8.51 -3.71
CA LYS A 57 -1.81 -7.91 -2.74
C LYS A 57 -2.14 -8.35 -1.32
N GLU A 58 -1.16 -8.33 -0.44
CA GLU A 58 -1.24 -8.86 0.93
C GLU A 58 -2.32 -8.16 1.76
N ALA A 59 -2.45 -6.82 1.66
CA ALA A 59 -3.52 -6.05 2.29
C ALA A 59 -4.64 -5.77 1.29
N GLY A 60 -5.82 -6.33 1.56
CA GLY A 60 -7.02 -6.19 0.72
C GLY A 60 -8.10 -5.32 1.36
N ILE A 61 -9.36 -5.66 1.04
CA ILE A 61 -10.56 -4.89 1.42
C ILE A 61 -10.65 -4.64 2.92
N ARG A 62 -10.55 -5.70 3.72
CA ARG A 62 -10.74 -5.61 5.18
C ARG A 62 -9.72 -4.69 5.82
N THR A 63 -8.46 -4.82 5.43
CA THR A 63 -7.36 -4.03 5.98
C THR A 63 -7.53 -2.54 5.68
N HIS A 64 -7.73 -2.17 4.42
CA HIS A 64 -7.89 -0.76 4.03
C HIS A 64 -9.18 -0.15 4.61
N LEU A 65 -10.28 -0.91 4.66
CA LEU A 65 -11.53 -0.45 5.27
C LEU A 65 -11.33 -0.13 6.75
N ILE A 66 -10.76 -1.07 7.54
CA ILE A 66 -10.56 -0.90 8.98
C ILE A 66 -9.58 0.24 9.26
N VAL A 67 -8.50 0.35 8.48
CA VAL A 67 -7.52 1.45 8.63
C VAL A 67 -8.17 2.81 8.38
N ALA A 68 -8.98 2.95 7.33
CA ALA A 68 -9.69 4.20 7.03
C ALA A 68 -10.69 4.57 8.13
N LEU A 69 -11.52 3.61 8.57
CA LEU A 69 -12.50 3.79 9.65
C LEU A 69 -11.83 4.19 10.97
N GLY A 70 -10.79 3.43 11.37
CA GLY A 70 -10.07 3.66 12.62
C GLY A 70 -9.35 5.01 12.63
N SER A 71 -8.68 5.38 11.53
CA SER A 71 -8.01 6.67 11.42
C SER A 71 -8.98 7.85 11.43
N ALA A 72 -10.15 7.73 10.78
CA ALA A 72 -11.19 8.74 10.81
C ALA A 72 -11.77 8.90 12.22
N LEU A 73 -12.07 7.80 12.91
CA LEU A 73 -12.54 7.79 14.29
C LEU A 73 -11.52 8.48 15.23
N MET A 74 -10.27 8.06 15.19
CA MET A 74 -9.22 8.64 16.02
C MET A 74 -9.00 10.12 15.74
N MET A 75 -9.12 10.55 14.47
CA MET A 75 -9.03 11.96 14.10
C MET A 75 -10.22 12.77 14.64
N ILE A 76 -11.43 12.22 14.62
CA ILE A 76 -12.62 12.85 15.22
C ILE A 76 -12.41 13.00 16.74
N VAL A 77 -11.95 11.95 17.43
CA VAL A 77 -11.65 12.01 18.86
C VAL A 77 -10.55 13.04 19.14
N SER A 78 -9.49 13.06 18.32
CA SER A 78 -8.39 14.03 18.47
C SER A 78 -8.86 15.47 18.39
N LYS A 79 -9.74 15.77 17.41
CA LYS A 79 -10.18 17.13 17.13
C LYS A 79 -11.35 17.58 18.00
N TYR A 80 -12.25 16.67 18.37
CA TYR A 80 -13.54 17.01 18.98
C TYR A 80 -13.77 16.34 20.33
N GLY A 81 -12.99 15.33 20.72
CA GLY A 81 -13.25 14.54 21.92
C GLY A 81 -12.97 15.25 23.24
N PHE A 82 -12.32 16.44 23.21
CA PHE A 82 -11.88 17.16 24.41
C PHE A 82 -12.43 18.59 24.48
N PHE A 83 -13.51 18.88 23.74
CA PHE A 83 -14.10 20.22 23.73
C PHE A 83 -14.65 20.65 25.08
N ASP A 84 -15.12 19.71 25.86
CA ASP A 84 -15.62 19.92 27.23
C ASP A 84 -14.55 20.43 28.21
N LEU A 85 -13.26 20.14 27.91
CA LEU A 85 -12.12 20.54 28.73
C LEU A 85 -11.57 21.93 28.38
N GLN A 86 -11.95 22.51 27.23
CA GLN A 86 -11.41 23.79 26.75
C GLN A 86 -11.79 25.03 27.59
N GLY A 87 -12.75 24.91 28.47
CA GLY A 87 -13.18 26.00 29.40
C GLY A 87 -12.31 26.15 30.66
N HIS A 88 -11.37 25.20 30.91
CA HIS A 88 -10.55 25.25 32.10
C HIS A 88 -9.16 25.79 31.78
N SER A 89 -8.79 26.95 32.34
CA SER A 89 -7.53 27.67 32.06
C SER A 89 -6.24 26.90 32.33
N PHE A 90 -6.31 25.75 32.99
CA PHE A 90 -5.19 24.87 33.30
C PHE A 90 -5.02 23.68 32.34
N LEU A 91 -5.99 23.39 31.47
CA LEU A 91 -5.99 22.23 30.57
C LEU A 91 -5.98 22.68 29.11
N ARG A 92 -4.79 22.85 28.54
CA ARG A 92 -4.65 23.00 27.07
C ARG A 92 -4.64 21.60 26.44
N ALA A 93 -5.80 21.14 25.97
CA ALA A 93 -5.87 19.93 25.16
C ALA A 93 -5.27 20.19 23.77
N ASP A 94 -4.17 19.52 23.48
CA ASP A 94 -3.53 19.59 22.16
C ASP A 94 -4.19 18.57 21.22
N ALA A 95 -5.07 19.05 20.35
CA ALA A 95 -5.78 18.24 19.37
C ALA A 95 -4.86 17.52 18.38
N SER A 96 -3.58 17.91 18.26
CA SER A 96 -2.65 17.26 17.36
C SER A 96 -2.01 15.99 17.94
N ARG A 97 -2.04 15.80 19.26
CA ARG A 97 -1.31 14.70 19.92
C ARG A 97 -1.82 13.31 19.54
N ILE A 98 -3.14 13.11 19.54
CA ILE A 98 -3.71 11.82 19.13
C ILE A 98 -3.53 11.63 17.63
N ALA A 99 -3.75 12.69 16.82
CA ALA A 99 -3.54 12.64 15.38
C ALA A 99 -2.10 12.26 15.02
N SER A 100 -1.09 12.79 15.71
CA SER A 100 0.31 12.45 15.48
C SER A 100 0.61 10.98 15.79
N GLN A 101 -0.06 10.40 16.79
CA GLN A 101 0.10 8.98 17.15
C GLN A 101 -0.52 8.04 16.10
N ILE A 102 -1.52 8.49 15.33
CA ILE A 102 -2.04 7.71 14.20
C ILE A 102 -0.92 7.51 13.17
N VAL A 103 -0.23 8.60 12.79
CA VAL A 103 0.87 8.56 11.81
C VAL A 103 2.01 7.65 12.26
N SER A 104 2.35 7.71 13.54
CA SER A 104 3.39 6.85 14.14
C SER A 104 2.93 5.40 14.20
N GLY A 105 1.72 5.15 14.71
CA GLY A 105 1.15 3.81 14.91
C GLY A 105 0.93 3.03 13.62
N ILE A 106 0.49 3.71 12.55
CA ILE A 106 0.30 3.06 11.27
C ILE A 106 1.64 2.63 10.65
N GLY A 107 2.74 3.30 11.00
CA GLY A 107 4.10 2.90 10.59
C GLY A 107 4.47 1.50 11.07
N PHE A 108 4.03 1.11 12.27
CA PHE A 108 4.21 -0.24 12.79
C PHE A 108 3.48 -1.30 11.95
N LEU A 109 2.22 -1.04 11.58
CA LEU A 109 1.44 -1.93 10.71
C LEU A 109 2.07 -2.01 9.31
N GLY A 110 2.51 -0.86 8.77
CA GLY A 110 3.22 -0.81 7.49
C GLY A 110 4.52 -1.63 7.51
N ALA A 111 5.32 -1.49 8.56
CA ALA A 111 6.55 -2.26 8.71
C ALA A 111 6.29 -3.77 8.79
N GLY A 112 5.20 -4.18 9.46
CA GLY A 112 4.77 -5.58 9.54
C GLY A 112 4.37 -6.20 8.20
N MET A 113 4.09 -5.37 7.18
CA MET A 113 3.78 -5.84 5.82
C MET A 113 5.01 -6.05 4.94
N ILE A 114 6.18 -5.56 5.37
CA ILE A 114 7.43 -5.65 4.59
C ILE A 114 8.12 -6.97 4.95
N ILE A 115 8.24 -7.85 3.96
CA ILE A 115 8.84 -9.17 4.12
C ILE A 115 10.12 -9.23 3.29
N TRP A 116 11.20 -9.63 3.95
CA TRP A 116 12.48 -9.92 3.31
C TRP A 116 12.61 -11.42 3.07
N HIS A 117 12.69 -11.83 1.82
CA HIS A 117 12.87 -13.24 1.48
C HIS A 117 13.90 -13.39 0.35
N HIS A 118 14.96 -14.19 0.57
CA HIS A 118 16.00 -14.53 -0.42
C HIS A 118 16.47 -13.36 -1.33
N ARG A 119 16.97 -12.26 -0.74
CA ARG A 119 17.44 -11.05 -1.44
C ARG A 119 16.34 -10.21 -2.12
N THR A 120 15.08 -10.53 -1.92
CA THR A 120 13.96 -9.73 -2.43
C THR A 120 13.16 -9.13 -1.28
N VAL A 121 12.69 -7.90 -1.46
CA VAL A 121 11.81 -7.21 -0.51
C VAL A 121 10.43 -7.12 -1.14
N SER A 122 9.43 -7.64 -0.45
CA SER A 122 8.01 -7.53 -0.84
C SER A 122 7.22 -6.69 0.16
N GLY A 123 6.01 -6.26 -0.22
CA GLY A 123 5.12 -5.54 0.67
C GLY A 123 5.33 -4.02 0.77
N LEU A 124 6.38 -3.44 0.15
CA LEU A 124 6.64 -1.98 0.22
C LEU A 124 5.46 -1.14 -0.28
N THR A 125 4.92 -1.49 -1.45
CA THR A 125 3.76 -0.79 -2.03
C THR A 125 2.50 -0.97 -1.18
N THR A 126 2.34 -2.15 -0.56
CA THR A 126 1.25 -2.45 0.36
C THR A 126 1.36 -1.60 1.62
N ALA A 127 2.53 -1.50 2.21
CA ALA A 127 2.81 -0.67 3.38
C ALA A 127 2.52 0.81 3.10
N ALA A 128 2.99 1.34 1.97
CA ALA A 128 2.71 2.71 1.52
C ALA A 128 1.20 2.93 1.31
N GLY A 129 0.48 1.96 0.73
CA GLY A 129 -0.97 2.00 0.54
C GLY A 129 -1.74 2.07 1.85
N ILE A 130 -1.35 1.29 2.86
CA ILE A 130 -1.95 1.32 4.21
C ILE A 130 -1.71 2.69 4.86
N TRP A 131 -0.48 3.21 4.80
CA TRP A 131 -0.13 4.51 5.35
C TRP A 131 -0.94 5.64 4.71
N ALA A 132 -1.05 5.65 3.39
CA ALA A 132 -1.84 6.62 2.65
C ALA A 132 -3.35 6.52 2.95
N THR A 133 -3.89 5.30 3.11
CA THR A 133 -5.29 5.07 3.51
C THR A 133 -5.58 5.65 4.90
N ALA A 134 -4.64 5.54 5.83
CA ALA A 134 -4.77 6.18 7.14
C ALA A 134 -4.83 7.70 7.02
N GLY A 135 -3.99 8.31 6.19
CA GLY A 135 -4.01 9.75 5.90
C GLY A 135 -5.35 10.22 5.31
N ILE A 136 -5.95 9.44 4.40
CA ILE A 136 -7.28 9.70 3.85
C ILE A 136 -8.34 9.67 4.96
N GLY A 137 -8.30 8.65 5.82
CA GLY A 137 -9.19 8.53 6.97
C GLY A 137 -9.09 9.74 7.90
N MET A 138 -7.86 10.16 8.22
CA MET A 138 -7.60 11.37 9.03
C MET A 138 -8.16 12.63 8.38
N ALA A 139 -7.94 12.84 7.08
CA ALA A 139 -8.43 14.01 6.36
C ALA A 139 -9.98 14.10 6.42
N ILE A 140 -10.65 12.98 6.12
CA ILE A 140 -12.11 12.92 6.13
C ILE A 140 -12.66 13.07 7.57
N GLY A 141 -12.02 12.42 8.56
CA GLY A 141 -12.36 12.56 9.98
C GLY A 141 -12.24 14.01 10.47
N ALA A 142 -11.23 14.74 9.99
CA ALA A 142 -11.06 16.17 10.25
C ALA A 142 -12.10 17.07 9.56
N GLY A 143 -12.91 16.54 8.63
CA GLY A 143 -13.88 17.27 7.82
C GLY A 143 -13.37 17.75 6.47
N LEU A 144 -12.16 17.36 6.06
CA LEU A 144 -11.53 17.70 4.78
C LEU A 144 -11.96 16.70 3.69
N TYR A 145 -13.25 16.61 3.40
CA TYR A 145 -13.83 15.63 2.47
C TYR A 145 -13.23 15.73 1.06
N GLY A 146 -13.11 16.96 0.54
CA GLY A 146 -12.57 17.20 -0.80
C GLY A 146 -11.12 16.72 -0.92
N VAL A 147 -10.29 17.02 0.09
CA VAL A 147 -8.89 16.59 0.13
C VAL A 147 -8.78 15.07 0.26
N GLY A 148 -9.51 14.48 1.20
CA GLY A 148 -9.50 13.02 1.41
C GLY A 148 -10.01 12.26 0.18
N GLY A 149 -11.11 12.71 -0.43
CA GLY A 149 -11.66 12.11 -1.65
C GLY A 149 -10.73 12.25 -2.85
N ALA A 150 -10.15 13.42 -3.07
CA ALA A 150 -9.17 13.65 -4.14
C ALA A 150 -7.92 12.76 -3.96
N CYS A 151 -7.39 12.67 -2.74
CA CYS A 151 -6.26 11.77 -2.46
C CYS A 151 -6.61 10.30 -2.72
N ALA A 152 -7.82 9.85 -2.36
CA ALA A 152 -8.27 8.49 -2.64
C ALA A 152 -8.30 8.20 -4.14
N LEU A 153 -8.84 9.13 -4.95
CA LEU A 153 -8.87 9.01 -6.41
C LEU A 153 -7.47 9.02 -7.02
N LEU A 154 -6.57 9.89 -6.55
CA LEU A 154 -5.19 9.94 -7.01
C LEU A 154 -4.45 8.64 -6.71
N ILE A 155 -4.61 8.08 -5.51
CA ILE A 155 -3.98 6.80 -5.14
C ILE A 155 -4.51 5.67 -6.00
N LEU A 156 -5.83 5.61 -6.24
CA LEU A 156 -6.42 4.65 -7.16
C LEU A 156 -5.85 4.82 -8.58
N GLY A 157 -5.73 6.06 -9.06
CA GLY A 157 -5.12 6.36 -10.36
C GLY A 157 -3.69 5.86 -10.47
N VAL A 158 -2.84 6.13 -9.48
CA VAL A 158 -1.45 5.63 -9.44
C VAL A 158 -1.40 4.11 -9.40
N GLN A 159 -2.28 3.49 -8.61
CA GLN A 159 -2.35 2.03 -8.53
C GLN A 159 -2.83 1.38 -9.83
N MET A 160 -3.70 2.03 -10.58
CA MET A 160 -4.14 1.58 -11.91
C MET A 160 -3.06 1.81 -12.97
N LEU A 161 -2.33 2.93 -12.89
CA LEU A 161 -1.27 3.27 -13.84
C LEU A 161 -0.10 2.28 -13.77
N SER A 162 0.24 1.79 -12.58
CA SER A 162 1.28 0.78 -12.41
C SER A 162 0.99 -0.54 -13.14
N HIS A 163 -0.26 -0.75 -13.59
CA HIS A 163 -0.61 -1.85 -14.47
C HIS A 163 -0.13 -1.64 -15.91
N TRP A 164 -0.06 -0.39 -16.36
CA TRP A 164 0.46 -0.07 -17.69
C TRP A 164 1.97 -0.30 -17.77
N GLU A 165 2.71 -0.03 -16.70
CA GLU A 165 4.15 -0.31 -16.64
C GLU A 165 4.45 -1.80 -16.78
N HIS A 166 3.64 -2.70 -16.21
CA HIS A 166 3.83 -4.15 -16.36
C HIS A 166 3.66 -4.64 -17.80
N ARG A 167 2.95 -3.89 -18.64
CA ARG A 167 2.82 -4.20 -20.07
C ARG A 167 4.07 -3.82 -20.87
N TRP A 168 4.89 -2.91 -20.33
CA TRP A 168 6.10 -2.39 -20.98
C TRP A 168 7.39 -2.76 -20.23
N ALA A 169 7.30 -3.13 -18.95
CA ALA A 169 8.42 -3.62 -18.20
C ALA A 169 8.79 -5.01 -18.71
N PRO A 170 10.04 -5.24 -19.11
CA PRO A 170 10.49 -6.56 -19.52
C PRO A 170 10.35 -7.52 -18.33
N GLU A 171 9.67 -8.63 -18.56
CA GLU A 171 9.43 -9.65 -17.55
C GLU A 171 10.75 -10.29 -17.13
N ILE A 172 11.11 -10.14 -15.85
CA ILE A 172 12.29 -10.82 -15.29
C ILE A 172 11.80 -12.13 -14.71
N ASP A 173 12.25 -13.23 -15.29
CA ASP A 173 11.91 -14.57 -14.82
C ASP A 173 13.17 -15.36 -14.45
N ARG A 174 13.00 -16.41 -13.67
CA ARG A 174 14.07 -17.28 -13.22
C ARG A 174 13.87 -18.66 -13.79
N ILE A 175 14.85 -19.10 -14.58
CA ILE A 175 14.87 -20.46 -15.08
C ILE A 175 15.94 -21.22 -14.32
N ARG A 176 15.55 -22.30 -13.68
CA ARG A 176 16.45 -23.20 -12.98
C ARG A 176 16.65 -24.46 -13.80
N VAL A 177 17.86 -24.71 -14.19
CA VAL A 177 18.27 -25.86 -15.01
C VAL A 177 19.20 -26.73 -14.20
N CYS A 178 18.89 -28.04 -14.11
CA CYS A 178 19.76 -29.03 -13.52
C CYS A 178 20.51 -29.76 -14.64
N MET A 179 21.84 -29.80 -14.56
CA MET A 179 22.72 -30.41 -15.57
C MET A 179 23.87 -31.16 -14.89
N PRO A 180 24.61 -32.02 -15.63
CA PRO A 180 25.84 -32.66 -15.12
C PRO A 180 26.92 -31.63 -14.78
N GLU A 181 27.86 -32.01 -13.93
CA GLU A 181 28.89 -31.10 -13.36
C GLU A 181 29.84 -30.49 -14.41
N ASN A 182 29.94 -31.06 -15.59
CA ASN A 182 30.83 -30.57 -16.67
C ASN A 182 30.44 -29.19 -17.23
N GLY A 183 29.17 -28.74 -17.02
CA GLY A 183 28.71 -27.40 -17.38
C GLY A 183 28.86 -27.03 -18.86
N ALA A 184 29.11 -28.00 -19.74
CA ALA A 184 29.38 -27.76 -21.17
C ALA A 184 28.24 -27.09 -21.94
N GLU A 185 27.01 -27.18 -21.40
CA GLU A 185 25.78 -26.69 -22.03
C GLU A 185 25.45 -25.26 -21.68
N ILE A 186 26.13 -24.69 -20.67
CA ILE A 186 25.90 -23.27 -20.29
C ILE A 186 26.15 -22.36 -21.50
N GLY A 187 27.18 -22.64 -22.29
CA GLY A 187 27.49 -21.90 -23.52
C GLY A 187 26.34 -21.96 -24.53
N GLN A 188 25.79 -23.15 -24.78
CA GLN A 188 24.67 -23.35 -25.72
C GLN A 188 23.40 -22.62 -25.21
N MET A 189 23.15 -22.60 -23.90
CA MET A 189 22.04 -21.83 -23.34
C MET A 189 22.21 -20.34 -23.58
N PHE A 190 23.41 -19.79 -23.43
CA PHE A 190 23.68 -18.40 -23.78
C PHE A 190 23.45 -18.08 -25.24
N GLU A 191 23.77 -18.99 -26.15
CA GLU A 191 23.49 -18.85 -27.59
C GLU A 191 21.98 -18.81 -27.83
N ILE A 192 21.20 -19.75 -27.28
CA ILE A 192 19.73 -19.78 -27.37
C ILE A 192 19.13 -18.49 -26.85
N PHE A 193 19.58 -18.00 -25.68
CA PHE A 193 19.08 -16.74 -25.12
C PHE A 193 19.43 -15.55 -26.02
N SER A 194 20.62 -15.54 -26.63
CA SER A 194 21.04 -14.46 -27.52
C SER A 194 20.22 -14.42 -28.81
N GLU A 195 19.96 -15.59 -29.44
CA GLU A 195 19.12 -15.70 -30.64
C GLU A 195 17.69 -15.18 -30.41
N GLN A 196 17.13 -15.44 -29.23
CA GLN A 196 15.79 -14.98 -28.87
C GLN A 196 15.77 -13.58 -28.26
N LYS A 197 16.89 -12.84 -28.29
CA LYS A 197 17.02 -11.50 -27.69
C LYS A 197 16.70 -11.44 -26.20
N ILE A 198 16.85 -12.57 -25.49
CA ILE A 198 16.69 -12.67 -24.04
C ILE A 198 17.97 -12.18 -23.39
N LYS A 199 17.86 -11.18 -22.50
CA LYS A 199 19.04 -10.69 -21.75
C LYS A 199 19.22 -11.49 -20.46
N VAL A 200 20.38 -12.11 -20.30
CA VAL A 200 20.79 -12.72 -19.03
C VAL A 200 21.25 -11.60 -18.09
N ILE A 201 20.53 -11.43 -16.97
CA ILE A 201 20.81 -10.41 -15.96
C ILE A 201 21.75 -10.97 -14.89
N GLY A 202 21.66 -12.27 -14.61
CA GLY A 202 22.45 -12.95 -13.61
C GLY A 202 22.46 -14.46 -13.83
N LEU A 203 23.52 -15.11 -13.35
CA LEU A 203 23.66 -16.55 -13.31
C LEU A 203 24.16 -16.94 -11.93
N GLU A 204 23.40 -17.79 -11.23
CA GLU A 204 23.81 -18.40 -9.98
C GLU A 204 24.05 -19.90 -10.20
N LEU A 205 25.26 -20.35 -9.85
CA LEU A 205 25.62 -21.77 -9.94
C LEU A 205 25.69 -22.37 -8.55
N SER A 206 24.97 -23.47 -8.34
CA SER A 206 25.02 -24.22 -7.09
C SER A 206 25.23 -25.72 -7.36
N ARG A 207 26.10 -26.36 -6.56
CA ARG A 207 26.36 -27.81 -6.64
C ARG A 207 25.43 -28.57 -5.72
N LYS A 208 24.83 -29.62 -6.23
CA LYS A 208 24.00 -30.57 -5.49
C LYS A 208 24.83 -31.79 -5.08
N LYS A 209 24.46 -32.42 -3.94
CA LYS A 209 25.20 -33.56 -3.34
C LYS A 209 25.44 -34.81 -4.23
N ARG A 210 24.89 -34.83 -5.45
CA ARG A 210 24.99 -35.98 -6.42
C ARG A 210 25.84 -35.69 -7.65
N GLY A 211 26.70 -34.65 -7.66
CA GLY A 211 27.47 -34.29 -8.85
C GLY A 211 26.62 -33.58 -9.93
N GLU A 212 25.47 -33.05 -9.56
CA GLU A 212 24.65 -32.23 -10.43
C GLU A 212 24.95 -30.74 -10.20
N LEU A 213 25.07 -29.99 -11.29
CA LEU A 213 25.15 -28.52 -11.27
C LEU A 213 23.76 -27.95 -11.50
N VAL A 214 23.34 -27.04 -10.61
CA VAL A 214 22.12 -26.28 -10.78
C VAL A 214 22.48 -24.88 -11.18
N ALA A 215 22.08 -24.49 -12.40
CA ALA A 215 22.23 -23.14 -12.93
C ALA A 215 20.87 -22.42 -12.82
N GLU A 216 20.84 -21.32 -12.08
CA GLU A 216 19.68 -20.43 -11.98
C GLU A 216 19.96 -19.17 -12.80
N PHE A 217 19.29 -19.06 -13.95
CA PHE A 217 19.40 -17.92 -14.84
C PHE A 217 18.32 -16.90 -14.48
N HIS A 218 18.73 -15.66 -14.28
CA HIS A 218 17.84 -14.51 -14.18
C HIS A 218 17.74 -13.89 -15.57
N LEU A 219 16.59 -14.05 -16.22
CA LEU A 219 16.39 -13.69 -17.62
C LEU A 219 15.41 -12.51 -17.72
N ARG A 220 15.70 -11.61 -18.66
CA ARG A 220 14.79 -10.54 -19.04
C ARG A 220 14.26 -10.84 -20.45
N PHE A 221 12.95 -11.12 -20.51
CA PHE A 221 12.28 -11.47 -21.74
C PHE A 221 11.87 -10.21 -22.52
N PRO A 222 12.02 -10.20 -23.85
CA PRO A 222 11.37 -9.21 -24.68
C PRO A 222 9.87 -9.46 -24.69
N GLY A 223 9.04 -8.37 -24.73
CA GLY A 223 7.60 -8.50 -24.73
C GLY A 223 7.08 -9.33 -25.91
N GLY A 224 6.24 -10.32 -25.62
CA GLY A 224 5.57 -11.14 -26.64
C GLY A 224 6.26 -12.48 -26.95
N LEU A 225 7.32 -12.86 -26.26
CA LEU A 225 7.96 -14.16 -26.45
C LEU A 225 7.13 -15.28 -25.78
N GLU A 226 6.76 -16.32 -26.53
CA GLU A 226 6.10 -17.50 -25.97
C GLU A 226 7.10 -18.36 -25.17
N ARG A 227 6.93 -18.41 -23.85
CA ARG A 227 7.76 -19.18 -22.91
C ARG A 227 7.84 -20.67 -23.26
N LYS A 228 6.78 -21.20 -23.87
CA LYS A 228 6.68 -22.59 -24.26
C LYS A 228 7.77 -22.98 -25.27
N LEU A 229 8.03 -22.12 -26.24
CA LEU A 229 9.08 -22.32 -27.25
C LEU A 229 10.47 -22.39 -26.64
N LEU A 230 10.76 -21.55 -25.65
CA LEU A 230 12.05 -21.57 -24.94
C LEU A 230 12.22 -22.85 -24.11
N THR A 231 11.14 -23.30 -23.46
CA THR A 231 11.19 -24.55 -22.68
C THR A 231 11.46 -25.75 -23.57
N GLU A 232 10.78 -25.85 -24.71
CA GLU A 232 11.00 -26.92 -25.70
C GLU A 232 12.43 -26.93 -26.25
N GLN A 233 13.02 -25.76 -26.49
CA GLN A 233 14.43 -25.67 -26.98
C GLN A 233 15.43 -26.07 -25.89
N LEU A 234 15.19 -25.68 -24.64
CA LEU A 234 16.04 -26.03 -23.49
C LEU A 234 15.93 -27.55 -23.15
N GLU A 235 14.73 -28.12 -23.26
CA GLU A 235 14.53 -29.58 -23.11
C GLU A 235 15.19 -30.40 -24.21
N GLY A 236 15.41 -29.81 -25.38
CA GLY A 236 16.16 -30.42 -26.49
C GLY A 236 17.65 -30.58 -26.23
N LEU A 237 18.20 -29.95 -25.20
CA LEU A 237 19.60 -30.12 -24.79
C LEU A 237 19.76 -31.46 -24.05
N LYS A 238 20.66 -32.33 -24.59
CA LYS A 238 20.79 -33.75 -24.20
C LYS A 238 21.08 -34.06 -22.74
N SER A 239 21.57 -33.09 -21.97
CA SER A 239 21.98 -33.31 -20.59
C SER A 239 21.14 -32.51 -19.57
N VAL A 240 20.07 -31.85 -19.98
CA VAL A 240 19.20 -31.14 -19.07
C VAL A 240 18.30 -32.14 -18.34
N VAL A 241 18.48 -32.24 -17.00
CA VAL A 241 17.75 -33.22 -16.17
C VAL A 241 16.37 -32.71 -15.76
N SER A 242 16.24 -31.40 -15.52
CA SER A 242 14.96 -30.78 -15.23
C SER A 242 15.01 -29.26 -15.38
N ILE A 243 13.90 -28.68 -15.83
CA ILE A 243 13.67 -27.23 -15.90
C ILE A 243 12.56 -26.88 -14.94
N LYS A 244 12.77 -25.83 -14.11
CA LYS A 244 11.72 -25.19 -13.31
C LYS A 244 11.66 -23.71 -13.69
N LEU A 245 10.52 -23.30 -14.17
CA LEU A 245 10.12 -21.92 -14.43
C LEU A 245 9.55 -21.29 -13.17
#